data_513fbbdc5854940ec568b498eaf8b47a
#
_entry.id   513fbbdc5854940ec568b498eaf8b47a
#
_cell.length_a   1.000
_cell.length_b   1.000
_cell.length_c   1.000
_cell.angle_alpha   90.00
_cell.angle_beta   90.00
_cell.angle_gamma   90.00
#
_symmetry.space_group_name_H-M   'P 1'
#
loop_
_entity.id
_entity.type
_entity.pdbx_description
1 polymer ?
#
loop_
_entity_poly.entity_id
_entity_poly.type
_entity_poly.pdbx_seq_one_letter_code
_entity_poly.pdbx_strand_id
1 'polypeptide(L)'
;RQYHIHCAQGEVGRYVILPGDPGRCPSIAALFDNPVKVAQNREYTTYTGTLLGEKVSVCSTGIGGPSASIAMEELHQLGADTFIRTGTCGGIDINVKSGDVVVATGAIRYEHTSLEYAPIEYPAVANFDVTLALRQASENLGYRTHTGVVQCKDSFYGQHSPEKSPVYYELLQKWESWKRLGVKASEMESAALFVVADALGCRC
;
A
#
# COMPACT_ATOMS: atom_id res chain seq x y z
N ARG A 1 -0.42 -3.31 -24.38
CA ARG A 1 0.42 -2.63 -23.39
C ARG A 1 -0.38 -1.58 -22.64
N GLN A 2 -0.24 -1.55 -21.33
CA GLN A 2 -0.94 -0.57 -20.49
C GLN A 2 -0.36 0.83 -20.69
N TYR A 3 -1.18 1.85 -20.46
CA TYR A 3 -0.81 3.23 -20.76
C TYR A 3 0.22 3.80 -19.78
N HIS A 4 0.03 3.55 -18.48
CA HIS A 4 0.91 4.11 -17.46
C HIS A 4 2.06 3.18 -17.09
N ILE A 5 1.78 1.93 -16.72
CA ILE A 5 2.81 0.99 -16.26
C ILE A 5 3.64 0.39 -17.40
N HIS A 6 3.22 0.52 -18.66
CA HIS A 6 3.86 -0.02 -19.86
C HIS A 6 4.09 -1.53 -19.86
N CYS A 7 3.41 -2.29 -19.01
CA CYS A 7 3.41 -3.76 -19.07
C CYS A 7 2.38 -4.27 -20.09
N ALA A 8 2.61 -5.46 -20.62
CA ALA A 8 1.72 -6.16 -21.55
C ALA A 8 1.21 -7.47 -20.94
N GLN A 9 0.20 -8.08 -21.62
CA GLN A 9 -0.35 -9.36 -21.22
C GLN A 9 0.75 -10.43 -21.12
N GLY A 10 0.74 -11.20 -20.04
CA GLY A 10 1.72 -12.25 -19.74
C GLY A 10 3.03 -11.75 -19.12
N GLU A 11 3.26 -10.44 -19.05
CA GLU A 11 4.48 -9.86 -18.47
C GLU A 11 4.43 -9.72 -16.94
N VAL A 12 3.26 -9.78 -16.31
CA VAL A 12 3.09 -9.66 -14.85
C VAL A 12 2.55 -10.94 -14.23
N GLY A 13 2.85 -11.14 -12.96
CA GLY A 13 2.35 -12.25 -12.18
C GLY A 13 1.00 -11.96 -11.54
N ARG A 14 0.37 -13.02 -11.02
CA ARG A 14 -0.89 -12.94 -10.28
C ARG A 14 -0.72 -12.19 -8.95
N TYR A 15 0.42 -12.37 -8.29
CA TYR A 15 0.79 -11.72 -7.04
C TYR A 15 1.70 -10.53 -7.33
N VAL A 16 1.36 -9.36 -6.83
CA VAL A 16 2.15 -8.14 -7.05
C VAL A 16 2.46 -7.44 -5.74
N ILE A 17 3.75 -7.17 -5.53
CA ILE A 17 4.24 -6.34 -4.42
C ILE A 17 4.31 -4.90 -4.92
N LEU A 18 3.75 -3.98 -4.14
CA LEU A 18 3.60 -2.57 -4.50
C LEU A 18 4.41 -1.67 -3.54
N PRO A 19 5.72 -1.44 -3.74
CA PRO A 19 6.43 -0.37 -3.07
C PRO A 19 6.05 0.99 -3.65
N GLY A 20 6.22 2.07 -2.89
CA GLY A 20 6.06 3.42 -3.42
C GLY A 20 7.25 3.84 -4.28
N ASP A 21 8.45 3.71 -3.74
CA ASP A 21 9.70 4.11 -4.37
C ASP A 21 10.16 3.11 -5.44
N PRO A 22 10.33 3.54 -6.71
CA PRO A 22 10.87 2.69 -7.76
C PRO A 22 12.28 2.15 -7.45
N GLY A 23 13.07 2.88 -6.65
CA GLY A 23 14.40 2.46 -6.21
C GLY A 23 14.40 1.16 -5.38
N ARG A 24 13.26 0.77 -4.77
CA ARG A 24 13.15 -0.48 -4.01
C ARG A 24 12.79 -1.69 -4.87
N CYS A 25 12.32 -1.50 -6.10
CA CYS A 25 11.94 -2.62 -6.96
C CYS A 25 13.07 -3.62 -7.23
N PRO A 26 14.32 -3.20 -7.52
CA PRO A 26 15.41 -4.15 -7.75
C PRO A 26 15.71 -5.04 -6.52
N SER A 27 15.72 -4.47 -5.32
CA SER A 27 16.02 -5.20 -4.09
C SER A 27 14.92 -6.19 -3.72
N ILE A 28 13.66 -5.85 -3.97
CA ILE A 28 12.53 -6.77 -3.79
C ILE A 28 12.60 -7.88 -4.84
N ALA A 29 12.83 -7.53 -6.10
CA ALA A 29 12.94 -8.49 -7.19
C ALA A 29 14.10 -9.48 -7.01
N ALA A 30 15.19 -9.06 -6.35
CA ALA A 30 16.31 -9.94 -6.04
C ALA A 30 15.96 -11.15 -5.15
N LEU A 31 14.78 -11.13 -4.51
CA LEU A 31 14.24 -12.26 -3.75
C LEU A 31 13.45 -13.27 -4.61
N PHE A 32 13.22 -12.95 -5.87
CA PHE A 32 12.54 -13.85 -6.83
C PHE A 32 13.56 -14.72 -7.58
N ASP A 33 13.10 -15.84 -8.09
CA ASP A 33 13.88 -16.65 -9.03
C ASP A 33 13.81 -16.02 -10.43
N ASN A 34 14.97 -15.86 -11.07
CA ASN A 34 15.12 -15.33 -12.43
C ASN A 34 14.37 -14.01 -12.69
N PRO A 35 14.58 -12.96 -11.87
CA PRO A 35 13.86 -11.73 -12.02
C PRO A 35 14.30 -10.96 -13.28
N VAL A 36 13.32 -10.43 -14.00
CA VAL A 36 13.54 -9.62 -15.22
C VAL A 36 12.85 -8.27 -15.04
N LYS A 37 13.55 -7.19 -15.40
CA LYS A 37 12.93 -5.87 -15.51
C LYS A 37 12.03 -5.86 -16.74
N VAL A 38 10.72 -5.73 -16.51
CA VAL A 38 9.70 -5.81 -17.55
C VAL A 38 9.43 -4.46 -18.20
N ALA A 39 9.29 -3.43 -17.35
CA ALA A 39 8.95 -2.09 -17.82
C ALA A 39 9.42 -1.03 -16.84
N GLN A 40 9.56 0.19 -17.36
CA GLN A 40 9.72 1.40 -16.57
C GLN A 40 9.10 2.56 -17.32
N ASN A 41 8.18 3.25 -16.68
CA ASN A 41 7.58 4.47 -17.19
C ASN A 41 7.10 5.31 -16.02
N ARG A 42 7.36 6.61 -16.03
CA ARG A 42 7.04 7.53 -14.93
C ARG A 42 7.57 6.97 -13.58
N GLU A 43 6.72 6.97 -12.55
CA GLU A 43 6.99 6.39 -11.22
C GLU A 43 6.87 4.86 -11.18
N TYR A 44 6.44 4.23 -12.25
CA TYR A 44 6.21 2.79 -12.32
C TYR A 44 7.44 2.05 -12.86
N THR A 45 8.02 1.21 -12.03
CA THR A 45 9.10 0.28 -12.39
C THR A 45 8.66 -1.13 -12.04
N THR A 46 8.65 -2.02 -13.03
CA THR A 46 8.14 -3.38 -12.86
C THR A 46 9.22 -4.42 -13.12
N TYR A 47 9.35 -5.37 -12.20
CA TYR A 47 10.11 -6.60 -12.35
C TYR A 47 9.19 -7.79 -12.15
N THR A 48 9.47 -8.87 -12.87
CA THR A 48 8.73 -10.14 -12.75
C THR A 48 9.72 -11.29 -12.68
N GLY A 49 9.44 -12.24 -11.84
CA GLY A 49 10.17 -13.48 -11.67
C GLY A 49 9.23 -14.58 -11.17
N THR A 50 9.78 -15.60 -10.54
CA THR A 50 8.99 -16.65 -9.89
C THR A 50 9.37 -16.77 -8.41
N LEU A 51 8.43 -17.25 -7.61
CA LEU A 51 8.64 -17.59 -6.22
C LEU A 51 7.79 -18.81 -5.87
N LEU A 52 8.44 -19.89 -5.41
CA LEU A 52 7.78 -21.16 -5.14
C LEU A 52 6.96 -21.69 -6.34
N GLY A 53 7.45 -21.47 -7.54
CA GLY A 53 6.81 -21.90 -8.78
C GLY A 53 5.71 -20.98 -9.31
N GLU A 54 5.32 -19.96 -8.55
CA GLU A 54 4.32 -18.97 -8.96
C GLU A 54 4.98 -17.75 -9.58
N LYS A 55 4.38 -17.20 -10.64
CA LYS A 55 4.82 -15.92 -11.21
C LYS A 55 4.45 -14.78 -10.27
N VAL A 56 5.44 -14.00 -9.88
CA VAL A 56 5.29 -12.85 -8.99
C VAL A 56 5.89 -11.60 -9.62
N SER A 57 5.34 -10.46 -9.29
CA SER A 57 5.84 -9.17 -9.76
C SER A 57 6.03 -8.19 -8.62
N VAL A 58 6.88 -7.23 -8.83
CA VAL A 58 6.96 -6.00 -8.04
C VAL A 58 6.77 -4.83 -8.99
N CYS A 59 5.90 -3.90 -8.63
CA CYS A 59 5.64 -2.68 -9.39
C CYS A 59 5.57 -1.49 -8.43
N SER A 60 6.40 -0.48 -8.63
CA SER A 60 6.31 0.75 -7.83
C SER A 60 5.07 1.55 -8.17
N THR A 61 4.53 2.24 -7.18
CA THR A 61 3.29 3.01 -7.32
C THR A 61 3.50 4.52 -7.31
N GLY A 62 4.69 5.00 -6.94
CA GLY A 62 4.82 6.39 -6.52
C GLY A 62 4.11 6.65 -5.20
N ILE A 63 3.73 7.88 -4.94
CA ILE A 63 3.10 8.35 -3.71
C ILE A 63 1.63 8.67 -3.96
N GLY A 64 0.78 8.21 -3.03
CA GLY A 64 -0.62 8.61 -2.94
C GLY A 64 -1.60 7.73 -3.70
N GLY A 65 -2.87 7.92 -3.37
CA GLY A 65 -3.98 7.12 -3.88
C GLY A 65 -4.12 7.12 -5.41
N PRO A 66 -4.09 8.28 -6.09
CA PRO A 66 -4.26 8.33 -7.54
C PRO A 66 -3.23 7.49 -8.30
N SER A 67 -1.96 7.62 -7.96
CA SER A 67 -0.89 6.87 -8.60
C SER A 67 -0.97 5.37 -8.30
N ALA A 68 -1.26 5.01 -7.04
CA ALA A 68 -1.40 3.62 -6.62
C ALA A 68 -2.62 2.92 -7.26
N SER A 69 -3.75 3.62 -7.37
CA SER A 69 -4.96 3.07 -8.00
C SER A 69 -4.77 2.81 -9.49
N ILE A 70 -4.09 3.69 -10.21
CA ILE A 70 -3.74 3.48 -11.62
C ILE A 70 -2.90 2.20 -11.77
N ALA A 71 -1.88 2.03 -10.92
CA ALA A 71 -1.06 0.81 -10.97
C ALA A 71 -1.90 -0.45 -10.74
N MET A 72 -2.75 -0.47 -9.73
CA MET A 72 -3.60 -1.62 -9.41
C MET A 72 -4.58 -1.95 -10.53
N GLU A 73 -5.27 -0.95 -11.08
CA GLU A 73 -6.18 -1.10 -12.22
C GLU A 73 -5.49 -1.74 -13.43
N GLU A 74 -4.36 -1.19 -13.84
CA GLU A 74 -3.63 -1.67 -15.01
C GLU A 74 -3.00 -3.06 -14.78
N LEU A 75 -2.51 -3.35 -13.58
CA LEU A 75 -2.01 -4.67 -13.21
C LEU A 75 -3.14 -5.70 -13.17
N HIS A 76 -4.32 -5.33 -12.64
CA HIS A 76 -5.50 -6.19 -12.63
C HIS A 76 -5.95 -6.55 -14.05
N GLN A 77 -5.98 -5.60 -14.98
CA GLN A 77 -6.28 -5.84 -16.38
C GLN A 77 -5.31 -6.84 -17.05
N LEU A 78 -4.12 -7.01 -16.51
CA LEU A 78 -3.12 -7.98 -16.95
C LEU A 78 -3.18 -9.31 -16.21
N GLY A 79 -4.15 -9.48 -15.29
CA GLY A 79 -4.42 -10.74 -14.60
C GLY A 79 -3.91 -10.81 -13.15
N ALA A 80 -3.40 -9.72 -12.58
CA ALA A 80 -3.09 -9.67 -11.16
C ALA A 80 -4.37 -9.62 -10.33
N ASP A 81 -4.42 -10.39 -9.23
CA ASP A 81 -5.59 -10.48 -8.35
C ASP A 81 -5.25 -10.38 -6.84
N THR A 82 -3.97 -10.35 -6.52
CA THR A 82 -3.51 -10.26 -5.13
C THR A 82 -2.36 -9.27 -5.02
N PHE A 83 -2.54 -8.28 -4.16
CA PHE A 83 -1.62 -7.18 -4.00
C PHE A 83 -1.13 -7.07 -2.57
N ILE A 84 0.15 -6.77 -2.38
CA ILE A 84 0.75 -6.50 -1.08
C ILE A 84 1.44 -5.13 -1.16
N ARG A 85 0.89 -4.14 -0.47
CA ARG A 85 1.55 -2.85 -0.33
C ARG A 85 2.68 -2.95 0.70
N THR A 86 3.88 -2.60 0.30
CA THR A 86 5.03 -2.48 1.21
C THR A 86 5.57 -1.06 1.18
N GLY A 87 5.63 -0.43 2.32
CA GLY A 87 6.01 0.98 2.41
C GLY A 87 6.58 1.33 3.77
N THR A 88 6.96 2.58 3.92
CA THR A 88 7.30 3.19 5.19
C THR A 88 6.07 3.88 5.78
N CYS A 89 6.00 3.94 7.10
CA CYS A 89 4.93 4.64 7.82
C CYS A 89 5.48 5.37 9.03
N GLY A 90 4.76 6.38 9.49
CA GLY A 90 5.05 7.05 10.75
C GLY A 90 4.19 6.47 11.87
N GLY A 91 4.80 6.01 12.97
CA GLY A 91 4.06 5.52 14.13
C GLY A 91 3.19 6.61 14.76
N ILE A 92 1.92 6.28 15.06
CA ILE A 92 0.99 7.12 15.83
C ILE A 92 0.88 6.57 17.26
N ASP A 93 0.69 5.25 17.37
CA ASP A 93 0.70 4.56 18.67
C ASP A 93 2.10 4.63 19.28
N ILE A 94 2.19 5.10 20.50
CA ILE A 94 3.45 5.25 21.26
C ILE A 94 4.22 3.93 21.40
N ASN A 95 3.56 2.79 21.29
CA ASN A 95 4.18 1.47 21.33
C ASN A 95 4.83 1.06 20.01
N VAL A 96 4.50 1.69 18.90
CA VAL A 96 5.13 1.45 17.59
C VAL A 96 6.46 2.21 17.54
N LYS A 97 7.56 1.48 17.46
CA LYS A 97 8.93 2.02 17.46
C LYS A 97 9.55 1.94 16.07
N SER A 98 10.62 2.70 15.87
CA SER A 98 11.41 2.61 14.64
C SER A 98 11.94 1.19 14.46
N GLY A 99 11.75 0.64 13.26
CA GLY A 99 12.11 -0.73 12.91
C GLY A 99 11.01 -1.77 13.16
N ASP A 100 9.91 -1.41 13.83
CA ASP A 100 8.76 -2.29 13.97
C ASP A 100 8.00 -2.43 12.64
N VAL A 101 7.31 -3.55 12.48
CA VAL A 101 6.42 -3.80 11.34
C VAL A 101 4.97 -3.54 11.76
N VAL A 102 4.24 -2.81 10.94
CA VAL A 102 2.79 -2.60 11.11
C VAL A 102 2.07 -3.29 9.95
N VAL A 103 1.23 -4.27 10.28
CA VAL A 103 0.34 -4.93 9.33
C VAL A 103 -1.06 -4.31 9.48
N ALA A 104 -1.49 -3.59 8.46
CA ALA A 104 -2.77 -2.88 8.49
C ALA A 104 -3.94 -3.84 8.36
N THR A 105 -4.93 -3.74 9.25
CA THR A 105 -6.20 -4.48 9.17
C THR A 105 -7.29 -3.66 8.48
N GLY A 106 -7.10 -2.37 8.39
CA GLY A 106 -7.96 -1.41 7.74
C GLY A 106 -7.34 -0.03 7.79
N ALA A 107 -7.94 0.92 7.12
CA ALA A 107 -7.41 2.28 7.03
C ALA A 107 -8.50 3.33 7.22
N ILE A 108 -8.11 4.43 7.87
CA ILE A 108 -8.92 5.65 7.89
C ILE A 108 -8.89 6.26 6.49
N ARG A 109 -10.06 6.47 5.91
CA ARG A 109 -10.24 7.07 4.58
C ARG A 109 -10.15 8.61 4.64
N TYR A 110 -8.97 9.12 5.02
CA TYR A 110 -8.71 10.56 5.06
C TYR A 110 -7.97 11.00 3.78
N GLU A 111 -8.47 10.51 2.65
CA GLU A 111 -8.01 10.76 1.30
C GLU A 111 -9.21 10.76 0.34
N HIS A 112 -9.06 11.25 -0.88
CA HIS A 112 -10.17 11.40 -1.80
C HIS A 112 -10.30 10.25 -2.79
N THR A 113 -9.23 9.57 -3.16
CA THR A 113 -9.25 8.55 -4.22
C THR A 113 -10.29 7.46 -3.96
N SER A 114 -10.37 6.95 -2.72
CA SER A 114 -11.33 5.90 -2.38
C SER A 114 -12.78 6.36 -2.48
N LEU A 115 -13.06 7.66 -2.36
CA LEU A 115 -14.41 8.22 -2.49
C LEU A 115 -14.93 8.16 -3.93
N GLU A 116 -14.05 8.07 -4.92
CA GLU A 116 -14.42 7.90 -6.33
C GLU A 116 -14.69 6.44 -6.70
N TYR A 117 -14.42 5.48 -5.79
CA TYR A 117 -14.69 4.05 -5.96
C TYR A 117 -15.84 3.55 -5.09
N ALA A 118 -16.04 4.11 -3.90
CA ALA A 118 -17.08 3.69 -2.98
C ALA A 118 -17.53 4.85 -2.08
N PRO A 119 -18.79 4.88 -1.63
CA PRO A 119 -19.27 5.89 -0.69
C PRO A 119 -18.48 5.84 0.63
N ILE A 120 -18.46 6.95 1.38
CA ILE A 120 -17.63 7.07 2.59
C ILE A 120 -17.97 6.03 3.66
N GLU A 121 -19.22 5.57 3.69
CA GLU A 121 -19.72 4.56 4.62
C GLU A 121 -19.11 3.17 4.37
N TYR A 122 -18.60 2.91 3.17
CA TYR A 122 -17.89 1.68 2.86
C TYR A 122 -16.51 1.69 3.51
N PRO A 123 -16.17 0.72 4.36
CA PRO A 123 -14.89 0.73 5.08
C PRO A 123 -13.73 0.31 4.18
N ALA A 124 -12.56 0.91 4.40
CA ALA A 124 -11.31 0.45 3.81
C ALA A 124 -10.72 -0.69 4.67
N VAL A 125 -10.99 -1.93 4.29
CA VAL A 125 -10.62 -3.13 5.05
C VAL A 125 -9.63 -3.97 4.24
N ALA A 126 -8.54 -4.38 4.88
CA ALA A 126 -7.57 -5.29 4.28
C ALA A 126 -8.15 -6.70 4.12
N ASN A 127 -7.71 -7.44 3.10
CA ASN A 127 -8.08 -8.85 2.94
C ASN A 127 -7.57 -9.67 4.13
N PHE A 128 -8.46 -10.45 4.75
CA PHE A 128 -8.16 -11.18 5.98
C PHE A 128 -7.02 -12.19 5.81
N ASP A 129 -7.05 -12.99 4.74
CA ASP A 129 -6.04 -14.03 4.51
C ASP A 129 -4.65 -13.43 4.23
N VAL A 130 -4.60 -12.35 3.43
CA VAL A 130 -3.35 -11.63 3.16
C VAL A 130 -2.80 -11.00 4.45
N THR A 131 -3.66 -10.37 5.24
CA THR A 131 -3.28 -9.78 6.54
C THR A 131 -2.71 -10.83 7.50
N LEU A 132 -3.37 -11.98 7.61
CA LEU A 132 -2.93 -13.08 8.47
C LEU A 132 -1.57 -13.62 8.00
N ALA A 133 -1.40 -13.84 6.70
CA ALA A 133 -0.14 -14.32 6.12
C ALA A 133 1.01 -13.34 6.36
N LEU A 134 0.78 -12.04 6.19
CA LEU A 134 1.78 -11.00 6.43
C LEU A 134 2.18 -10.93 7.91
N ARG A 135 1.21 -11.02 8.81
CA ARG A 135 1.48 -11.05 10.24
C ARG A 135 2.36 -12.25 10.62
N GLN A 136 1.98 -13.46 10.18
CA GLN A 136 2.74 -14.67 10.44
C GLN A 136 4.16 -14.59 9.87
N ALA A 137 4.31 -14.09 8.64
CA ALA A 137 5.61 -13.94 8.01
C ALA A 137 6.51 -12.97 8.79
N SER A 138 5.97 -11.83 9.23
CA SER A 138 6.70 -10.84 10.02
C SER A 138 7.15 -11.41 11.38
N GLU A 139 6.26 -12.10 12.09
CA GLU A 139 6.56 -12.74 13.38
C GLU A 139 7.60 -13.86 13.22
N ASN A 140 7.48 -14.68 12.18
CA ASN A 140 8.44 -15.77 11.89
C ASN A 140 9.85 -15.24 11.56
N LEU A 141 9.94 -14.05 10.99
CA LEU A 141 11.22 -13.37 10.73
C LEU A 141 11.78 -12.67 11.97
N GLY A 142 11.08 -12.72 13.09
CA GLY A 142 11.53 -12.14 14.36
C GLY A 142 11.29 -10.63 14.50
N TYR A 143 10.50 -10.04 13.61
CA TYR A 143 10.15 -8.63 13.73
C TYR A 143 9.11 -8.40 14.83
N ARG A 144 9.26 -7.29 15.55
CA ARG A 144 8.20 -6.80 16.42
C ARG A 144 7.06 -6.29 15.55
N THR A 145 5.93 -6.99 15.61
CA THR A 145 4.81 -6.79 14.70
C THR A 145 3.59 -6.24 15.43
N HIS A 146 3.01 -5.19 14.88
CA HIS A 146 1.75 -4.61 15.32
C HIS A 146 0.69 -4.85 14.24
N THR A 147 -0.54 -5.09 14.65
CA THR A 147 -1.70 -5.18 13.75
C THR A 147 -2.76 -4.19 14.18
N GLY A 148 -3.41 -3.56 13.23
CA GLY A 148 -4.47 -2.60 13.54
C GLY A 148 -4.73 -1.62 12.41
N VAL A 149 -5.57 -0.64 12.71
CA VAL A 149 -5.95 0.42 11.77
C VAL A 149 -4.78 1.39 11.58
N VAL A 150 -4.57 1.80 10.33
CA VAL A 150 -3.65 2.88 9.96
C VAL A 150 -4.42 4.10 9.46
N GLN A 151 -3.79 5.26 9.52
CA GLN A 151 -4.34 6.46 8.88
C GLN A 151 -3.77 6.60 7.48
N CYS A 152 -4.66 6.72 6.49
CA CYS A 152 -4.29 7.08 5.12
C CYS A 152 -4.68 8.53 4.84
N LYS A 153 -3.74 9.34 4.34
CA LYS A 153 -3.91 10.77 4.09
C LYS A 153 -3.36 11.17 2.73
N ASP A 154 -3.82 12.32 2.22
CA ASP A 154 -3.33 12.93 0.98
C ASP A 154 -2.23 13.98 1.22
N SER A 155 -2.22 14.63 2.39
CA SER A 155 -1.24 15.67 2.68
C SER A 155 -0.18 15.19 3.66
N PHE A 156 1.05 15.01 3.17
CA PHE A 156 2.21 14.69 4.01
C PHE A 156 2.49 15.80 5.02
N TYR A 157 2.59 17.05 4.56
CA TYR A 157 2.93 18.18 5.41
C TYR A 157 1.79 18.64 6.32
N GLY A 158 0.55 18.28 6.01
CA GLY A 158 -0.59 18.46 6.91
C GLY A 158 -0.43 17.72 8.23
N GLN A 159 0.34 16.62 8.23
CA GLN A 159 0.68 15.88 9.45
C GLN A 159 2.01 16.31 10.07
N HIS A 160 3.04 16.50 9.26
CA HIS A 160 4.41 16.72 9.75
C HIS A 160 4.72 18.20 10.06
N SER A 161 3.90 19.12 9.59
CA SER A 161 4.01 20.54 9.87
C SER A 161 2.61 21.18 9.92
N PRO A 162 1.71 20.66 10.77
CA PRO A 162 0.31 21.11 10.80
C PRO A 162 0.15 22.59 11.11
N GLU A 163 1.04 23.16 11.89
CA GLU A 163 1.05 24.57 12.28
C GLU A 163 1.19 25.52 11.09
N LYS A 164 1.70 25.06 9.96
CA LYS A 164 1.82 25.83 8.71
C LYS A 164 0.56 25.76 7.84
N SER A 165 -0.38 24.90 8.20
CA SER A 165 -1.62 24.72 7.44
C SER A 165 -2.69 25.71 7.85
N PRO A 166 -3.45 26.27 6.90
CA PRO A 166 -4.62 27.12 7.23
C PRO A 166 -5.68 26.40 8.07
N VAL A 167 -5.73 25.06 8.02
CA VAL A 167 -6.69 24.23 8.77
C VAL A 167 -6.01 23.47 9.93
N TYR A 168 -4.94 24.03 10.50
CA TYR A 168 -4.12 23.36 11.53
C TYR A 168 -4.94 22.85 12.73
N TYR A 169 -5.94 23.61 13.14
CA TYR A 169 -6.82 23.26 14.26
C TYR A 169 -7.59 21.96 14.01
N GLU A 170 -8.11 21.73 12.81
CA GLU A 170 -8.76 20.47 12.43
C GLU A 170 -7.78 19.31 12.41
N LEU A 171 -6.58 19.54 11.87
CA LEU A 171 -5.54 18.51 11.79
C LEU A 171 -5.11 18.05 13.19
N LEU A 172 -4.93 18.98 14.12
CA LEU A 172 -4.56 18.67 15.50
C LEU A 172 -5.69 17.92 16.24
N GLN A 173 -6.94 18.31 16.05
CA GLN A 173 -8.08 17.63 16.67
C GLN A 173 -8.25 16.20 16.13
N LYS A 174 -8.13 16.00 14.82
CA LYS A 174 -8.18 14.67 14.19
C LYS A 174 -7.03 13.79 14.69
N TRP A 175 -5.81 14.33 14.75
CA TRP A 175 -4.66 13.61 15.25
C TRP A 175 -4.88 13.10 16.69
N GLU A 176 -5.43 13.94 17.56
CA GLU A 176 -5.77 13.55 18.92
C GLU A 176 -6.81 12.42 18.95
N SER A 177 -7.81 12.48 18.09
CA SER A 177 -8.82 11.43 17.96
C SER A 177 -8.19 10.10 17.53
N TRP A 178 -7.28 10.11 16.57
CA TRP A 178 -6.62 8.90 16.11
C TRP A 178 -5.73 8.26 17.17
N LYS A 179 -5.03 9.06 17.95
CA LYS A 179 -4.29 8.57 19.12
C LYS A 179 -5.20 7.86 20.11
N ARG A 180 -6.33 8.48 20.44
CA ARG A 180 -7.32 7.90 21.37
C ARG A 180 -7.98 6.63 20.85
N LEU A 181 -8.13 6.51 19.53
CA LEU A 181 -8.67 5.32 18.87
C LEU A 181 -7.63 4.20 18.74
N GLY A 182 -6.38 4.44 19.09
CA GLY A 182 -5.31 3.43 19.02
C GLY A 182 -4.82 3.14 17.61
N VAL A 183 -4.94 4.12 16.69
CA VAL A 183 -4.43 4.02 15.32
C VAL A 183 -2.92 3.78 15.36
N LYS A 184 -2.42 2.80 14.61
CA LYS A 184 -1.03 2.32 14.72
C LYS A 184 -0.03 3.22 14.03
N ALA A 185 -0.31 3.60 12.79
CA ALA A 185 0.63 4.34 11.96
C ALA A 185 -0.09 5.16 10.90
N SER A 186 0.66 5.99 10.22
CA SER A 186 0.19 6.87 9.15
C SER A 186 0.98 6.63 7.87
N GLU A 187 0.28 6.57 6.74
CA GLU A 187 0.82 6.41 5.40
C GLU A 187 -0.11 7.09 4.38
N MET A 188 0.02 6.83 3.06
CA MET A 188 -0.68 7.63 2.05
C MET A 188 -1.42 6.81 0.97
N GLU A 189 -1.45 5.47 1.01
CA GLU A 189 -2.00 4.65 -0.08
C GLU A 189 -3.01 3.59 0.35
N SER A 190 -2.97 3.10 1.58
CA SER A 190 -3.69 1.90 2.00
C SER A 190 -5.20 2.00 1.84
N ALA A 191 -5.83 3.10 2.20
CA ALA A 191 -7.28 3.24 2.07
C ALA A 191 -7.73 3.15 0.61
N ALA A 192 -7.02 3.84 -0.29
CA ALA A 192 -7.30 3.77 -1.72
C ALA A 192 -7.13 2.33 -2.23
N LEU A 193 -6.01 1.67 -1.90
CA LEU A 193 -5.73 0.32 -2.38
C LEU A 193 -6.73 -0.72 -1.87
N PHE A 194 -7.13 -0.66 -0.60
CA PHE A 194 -8.14 -1.58 -0.06
C PHE A 194 -9.49 -1.42 -0.74
N VAL A 195 -9.96 -0.19 -0.92
CA VAL A 195 -11.26 0.07 -1.56
C VAL A 195 -11.22 -0.25 -3.06
N VAL A 196 -10.14 0.11 -3.75
CA VAL A 196 -9.98 -0.21 -5.19
C VAL A 196 -9.90 -1.73 -5.38
N ALA A 197 -9.17 -2.46 -4.53
CA ALA A 197 -9.11 -3.92 -4.60
C ALA A 197 -10.50 -4.55 -4.47
N ASP A 198 -11.30 -4.09 -3.51
CA ASP A 198 -12.67 -4.58 -3.34
C ASP A 198 -13.54 -4.26 -4.58
N ALA A 199 -13.43 -3.06 -5.13
CA ALA A 199 -14.16 -2.67 -6.34
C ALA A 199 -13.77 -3.52 -7.57
N LEU A 200 -12.54 -4.00 -7.64
CA LEU A 200 -12.03 -4.87 -8.70
C LEU A 200 -12.22 -6.37 -8.42
N GLY A 201 -12.69 -6.75 -7.22
CA GLY A 201 -12.77 -8.15 -6.81
C GLY A 201 -11.40 -8.78 -6.55
N CYS A 202 -10.42 -7.99 -6.14
CA CYS A 202 -9.05 -8.41 -5.82
C CYS A 202 -8.82 -8.52 -4.31
N ARG A 203 -7.67 -9.06 -3.93
CA ARG A 203 -7.20 -9.12 -2.55
C ARG A 203 -6.06 -8.11 -2.33
N CYS A 204 -6.14 -7.31 -1.28
CA CYS A 204 -5.07 -6.39 -0.91
C CYS A 204 -4.89 -6.33 0.62
#